data_af987ea86dfdca08c34a164012ba7d83
#
_entry.id   af987ea86dfdca08c34a164012ba7d83
#
_cell.length_a   1.000
_cell.length_b   1.000
_cell.length_c   1.000
_cell.angle_alpha   90.00
_cell.angle_beta   90.00
_cell.angle_gamma   90.00
#
_symmetry.space_group_name_H-M   'P 1'
#
loop_
_entity.id
_entity.type
_entity.pdbx_description
1 polymer ?
#
loop_
_entity_poly.entity_id
_entity_poly.type
_entity_poly.pdbx_seq_one_letter_code
_entity_poly.pdbx_strand_id
1 'polypeptide(L)'
;MKITLINGSPKAVKSNSEILRNYLSSLLKENEIKKYYSISFKLNDKMKNEIYNSDVLIFLFPLYVDGIPSNLLKLLVEFEKEKVIKSGSKIYCAVNNGFYEGKQNHLAILQMKNWCEKVQAKWGQGVGVGAGELLPYLKKCKFGKGPLKNLGGALEKFSDNILTLKSDENIYINQNWLRILYFVQGSISWVLKARKNNLRVKDLFRKSNKL
;
A
#
# COMPACT_ATOMS: atom_id res chain seq x y z
N MET A 1 -3.11 17.93 -13.39
CA MET A 1 -2.55 17.83 -12.03
C MET A 1 -1.31 16.93 -12.05
N LYS A 2 -0.27 17.26 -11.29
CA LYS A 2 0.96 16.46 -11.16
C LYS A 2 0.85 15.52 -9.98
N ILE A 3 0.88 14.23 -10.23
CA ILE A 3 0.71 13.17 -9.21
C ILE A 3 1.96 12.31 -9.15
N THR A 4 2.52 12.14 -7.96
CA THR A 4 3.61 11.20 -7.72
C THR A 4 3.11 9.98 -6.95
N LEU A 5 3.27 8.79 -7.54
CA LEU A 5 2.94 7.50 -6.94
C LEU A 5 4.23 6.80 -6.45
N ILE A 6 4.32 6.55 -5.16
CA ILE A 6 5.48 5.91 -4.53
C ILE A 6 5.10 4.53 -4.01
N ASN A 7 5.68 3.49 -4.60
CA ASN A 7 5.55 2.13 -4.09
C ASN A 7 6.58 1.91 -2.96
N GLY A 8 6.08 1.82 -1.74
CA GLY A 8 6.87 1.62 -0.52
C GLY A 8 7.21 0.16 -0.20
N SER A 9 6.84 -0.78 -1.06
CA SER A 9 7.12 -2.19 -0.82
C SER A 9 8.59 -2.54 -1.09
N PRO A 10 9.27 -3.32 -0.20
CA PRO A 10 10.61 -3.84 -0.47
C PRO A 10 10.65 -4.84 -1.63
N LYS A 11 9.51 -5.40 -2.04
CA LYS A 11 9.40 -6.31 -3.20
C LYS A 11 9.21 -5.57 -4.54
N ALA A 12 9.16 -4.24 -4.53
CA ALA A 12 8.98 -3.38 -5.71
C ALA A 12 7.89 -3.90 -6.68
N VAL A 13 8.26 -4.18 -7.95
CA VAL A 13 7.33 -4.64 -9.01
C VAL A 13 6.60 -5.96 -8.71
N LYS A 14 7.15 -6.81 -7.85
CA LYS A 14 6.55 -8.10 -7.47
C LYS A 14 5.66 -8.01 -6.22
N SER A 15 5.18 -6.81 -5.88
CA SER A 15 4.39 -6.57 -4.67
C SER A 15 2.90 -6.42 -4.93
N ASN A 16 2.10 -6.67 -3.89
CA ASN A 16 0.67 -6.38 -3.91
C ASN A 16 0.40 -4.87 -4.02
N SER A 17 1.28 -4.06 -3.43
CA SER A 17 1.24 -2.60 -3.57
C SER A 17 1.41 -2.15 -5.02
N GLU A 18 2.15 -2.91 -5.85
CA GLU A 18 2.28 -2.63 -7.28
C GLU A 18 0.97 -2.88 -8.03
N ILE A 19 0.23 -3.93 -7.66
CA ILE A 19 -1.09 -4.21 -8.25
C ILE A 19 -2.05 -3.05 -7.95
N LEU A 20 -2.07 -2.57 -6.70
CA LEU A 20 -2.88 -1.41 -6.30
C LEU A 20 -2.44 -0.14 -7.04
N ARG A 21 -1.12 0.12 -7.14
CA ARG A 21 -0.57 1.27 -7.84
C ARG A 21 -0.98 1.30 -9.31
N ASN A 22 -0.91 0.16 -9.99
CA ASN A 22 -1.25 0.07 -11.40
C ASN A 22 -2.74 0.30 -11.63
N TYR A 23 -3.61 -0.25 -10.78
CA TYR A 23 -5.03 0.03 -10.88
C TYR A 23 -5.36 1.50 -10.59
N LEU A 24 -4.84 2.05 -9.50
CA LEU A 24 -5.03 3.47 -9.18
C LEU A 24 -4.49 4.39 -10.28
N SER A 25 -3.33 4.06 -10.85
CA SER A 25 -2.76 4.79 -11.99
C SER A 25 -3.70 4.77 -13.22
N SER A 26 -4.45 3.69 -13.44
CA SER A 26 -5.42 3.64 -14.54
C SER A 26 -6.65 4.53 -14.31
N LEU A 27 -7.06 4.70 -13.04
CA LEU A 27 -8.14 5.63 -12.67
C LEU A 27 -7.71 7.11 -12.79
N LEU A 28 -6.41 7.38 -12.62
CA LEU A 28 -5.84 8.73 -12.64
C LEU A 28 -5.17 9.11 -13.97
N LYS A 29 -5.35 8.32 -15.04
CA LYS A 29 -4.60 8.37 -16.31
C LYS A 29 -4.62 9.72 -17.02
N GLU A 30 -5.64 10.55 -16.81
CA GLU A 30 -5.77 11.89 -17.41
C GLU A 30 -4.84 12.94 -16.77
N ASN A 31 -3.99 12.53 -15.82
CA ASN A 31 -3.07 13.39 -15.11
C ASN A 31 -1.61 13.08 -15.46
N GLU A 32 -0.71 14.02 -15.17
CA GLU A 32 0.74 13.77 -15.25
C GLU A 32 1.17 12.90 -14.06
N ILE A 33 1.52 11.63 -14.34
CA ILE A 33 1.86 10.66 -13.29
C ILE A 33 3.34 10.32 -13.33
N LYS A 34 4.05 10.55 -12.20
CA LYS A 34 5.39 10.02 -11.93
C LYS A 34 5.30 8.82 -11.00
N LYS A 35 6.15 7.80 -11.23
CA LYS A 35 6.13 6.54 -10.46
C LYS A 35 7.53 6.24 -9.91
N TYR A 36 7.61 5.99 -8.60
CA TYR A 36 8.86 5.66 -7.92
C TYR A 36 8.73 4.41 -7.05
N TYR A 37 9.87 3.82 -6.70
CA TYR A 37 9.99 2.73 -5.74
C TYR A 37 10.91 3.16 -4.60
N SER A 38 10.47 3.02 -3.37
CA SER A 38 11.27 3.42 -2.20
C SER A 38 12.56 2.62 -2.03
N ILE A 39 12.60 1.37 -2.50
CA ILE A 39 13.77 0.51 -2.36
C ILE A 39 14.95 0.92 -3.28
N SER A 40 14.65 1.47 -4.43
CA SER A 40 15.67 1.93 -5.41
C SER A 40 15.81 3.44 -5.44
N PHE A 41 15.22 4.12 -4.46
CA PHE A 41 15.18 5.57 -4.45
C PHE A 41 16.54 6.13 -4.04
N LYS A 42 17.15 6.88 -4.95
CA LYS A 42 18.30 7.73 -4.68
C LYS A 42 17.87 9.16 -4.94
N LEU A 43 17.77 9.92 -3.87
CA LEU A 43 17.31 11.29 -3.96
C LEU A 43 18.35 12.15 -4.69
N ASN A 44 18.07 12.49 -5.94
CA ASN A 44 18.85 13.43 -6.74
C ASN A 44 18.05 14.71 -7.01
N ASP A 45 18.68 15.76 -7.49
CA ASP A 45 18.06 17.07 -7.66
C ASP A 45 16.86 17.05 -8.62
N LYS A 46 16.90 16.21 -9.67
CA LYS A 46 15.75 16.03 -10.56
C LYS A 46 14.55 15.46 -9.82
N MET A 47 14.77 14.40 -9.02
CA MET A 47 13.69 13.78 -8.25
C MET A 47 13.16 14.71 -7.15
N LYS A 48 14.05 15.44 -6.45
CA LYS A 48 13.65 16.46 -5.47
C LYS A 48 12.70 17.46 -6.12
N ASN A 49 13.08 17.98 -7.27
CA ASN A 49 12.27 18.95 -8.01
C ASN A 49 10.93 18.37 -8.49
N GLU A 50 10.92 17.13 -9.00
CA GLU A 50 9.68 16.46 -9.43
C GLU A 50 8.71 16.22 -8.26
N ILE A 51 9.21 15.80 -7.09
CA ILE A 51 8.41 15.61 -5.89
C ILE A 51 7.92 16.95 -5.33
N TYR A 52 8.80 17.93 -5.24
CA TYR A 52 8.46 19.27 -4.76
C TYR A 52 7.35 19.93 -5.59
N ASN A 53 7.36 19.71 -6.92
CA ASN A 53 6.37 20.24 -7.84
C ASN A 53 5.12 19.35 -8.02
N SER A 54 5.00 18.26 -7.23
CA SER A 54 3.80 17.43 -7.25
C SER A 54 2.68 18.08 -6.44
N ASP A 55 1.49 18.13 -7.04
CA ASP A 55 0.26 18.57 -6.36
C ASP A 55 -0.18 17.54 -5.33
N VAL A 56 0.03 16.25 -5.66
CA VAL A 56 -0.39 15.10 -4.87
C VAL A 56 0.71 14.06 -4.80
N LEU A 57 0.96 13.54 -3.59
CA LEU A 57 1.80 12.38 -3.36
C LEU A 57 0.97 11.22 -2.81
N ILE A 58 1.13 10.05 -3.40
CA ILE A 58 0.39 8.86 -3.00
C ILE A 58 1.36 7.73 -2.68
N PHE A 59 1.31 7.25 -1.44
CA PHE A 59 2.16 6.17 -0.97
C PHE A 59 1.37 4.85 -0.92
N LEU A 60 1.89 3.81 -1.59
CA LEU A 60 1.27 2.48 -1.59
C LEU A 60 2.28 1.48 -1.03
N PHE A 61 1.95 0.83 0.09
CA PHE A 61 2.90 -0.03 0.77
C PHE A 61 2.22 -1.16 1.57
N PRO A 62 2.94 -2.25 1.87
CA PRO A 62 2.43 -3.29 2.74
C PRO A 62 2.59 -2.92 4.22
N LEU A 63 1.70 -3.43 5.06
CA LEU A 63 1.87 -3.41 6.51
C LEU A 63 2.97 -4.41 6.91
N TYR A 64 4.00 -3.97 7.62
CA TYR A 64 5.04 -4.81 8.19
C TYR A 64 5.17 -4.52 9.68
N VAL A 65 4.91 -5.56 10.50
CA VAL A 65 4.99 -5.45 11.97
C VAL A 65 4.21 -4.22 12.47
N ASP A 66 2.94 -4.14 12.08
CA ASP A 66 1.99 -3.06 12.39
C ASP A 66 2.42 -1.63 12.00
N GLY A 67 3.42 -1.50 11.13
CA GLY A 67 3.95 -0.20 10.73
C GLY A 67 4.37 -0.09 9.27
N ILE A 68 5.01 1.03 8.98
CA ILE A 68 5.58 1.37 7.69
C ILE A 68 6.85 0.54 7.44
N PRO A 69 7.04 -0.04 6.24
CA PRO A 69 8.28 -0.76 5.89
C PRO A 69 9.53 0.13 6.05
N SER A 70 10.62 -0.44 6.56
CA SER A 70 11.84 0.30 6.89
C SER A 70 12.46 1.08 5.72
N ASN A 71 12.39 0.54 4.50
CA ASN A 71 12.84 1.22 3.29
C ASN A 71 11.99 2.46 2.96
N LEU A 72 10.67 2.40 3.21
CA LEU A 72 9.80 3.57 3.06
C LEU A 72 10.05 4.56 4.19
N LEU A 73 10.17 4.11 5.44
CA LEU A 73 10.46 4.98 6.57
C LEU A 73 11.78 5.76 6.35
N LYS A 74 12.83 5.08 5.85
CA LYS A 74 14.09 5.74 5.48
C LYS A 74 13.86 6.86 4.46
N LEU A 75 13.07 6.60 3.42
CA LEU A 75 12.74 7.60 2.40
C LEU A 75 11.97 8.79 3.00
N LEU A 76 10.98 8.54 3.88
CA LEU A 76 10.23 9.60 4.55
C LEU A 76 11.14 10.51 5.40
N VAL A 77 12.12 9.92 6.09
CA VAL A 77 13.14 10.66 6.86
C VAL A 77 14.03 11.50 5.94
N GLU A 78 14.42 10.98 4.78
CA GLU A 78 15.18 11.74 3.79
C GLU A 78 14.35 12.91 3.24
N PHE A 79 13.08 12.70 2.93
CA PHE A 79 12.18 13.78 2.46
C PHE A 79 12.02 14.90 3.49
N GLU A 80 11.97 14.55 4.76
CA GLU A 80 11.88 15.51 5.86
C GLU A 80 13.17 16.34 5.97
N LYS A 81 14.35 15.66 6.03
CA LYS A 81 15.66 16.30 6.14
C LYS A 81 15.94 17.27 4.99
N GLU A 82 15.65 16.84 3.77
CA GLU A 82 15.92 17.59 2.54
C GLU A 82 14.76 18.56 2.16
N LYS A 83 13.71 18.63 2.99
CA LYS A 83 12.54 19.50 2.77
C LYS A 83 11.95 19.36 1.36
N VAL A 84 11.87 18.13 0.87
CA VAL A 84 11.45 17.82 -0.50
C VAL A 84 9.96 18.00 -0.71
N ILE A 85 9.18 17.98 0.37
CA ILE A 85 7.72 18.14 0.31
C ILE A 85 7.36 19.61 0.38
N LYS A 86 6.68 20.10 -0.67
CA LYS A 86 6.15 21.45 -0.68
C LYS A 86 5.05 21.59 0.38
N SER A 87 5.12 22.64 1.18
CA SER A 87 4.06 22.94 2.15
C SER A 87 2.69 23.02 1.48
N GLY A 88 1.71 22.38 2.06
CA GLY A 88 0.33 22.34 1.54
C GLY A 88 0.08 21.29 0.46
N SER A 89 1.09 20.54 -0.05
CA SER A 89 0.87 19.39 -0.95
C SER A 89 -0.06 18.37 -0.30
N LYS A 90 -0.91 17.71 -1.09
CA LYS A 90 -1.81 16.67 -0.60
C LYS A 90 -1.13 15.31 -0.54
N ILE A 91 -1.29 14.62 0.59
CA ILE A 91 -0.74 13.28 0.79
C ILE A 91 -1.87 12.29 1.02
N TYR A 92 -1.82 11.19 0.28
CA TYR A 92 -2.71 10.05 0.38
C TYR A 92 -1.91 8.77 0.57
N CYS A 93 -2.52 7.72 1.13
CA CYS A 93 -1.87 6.42 1.15
C CYS A 93 -2.85 5.25 0.98
N ALA A 94 -2.35 4.13 0.43
CA ALA A 94 -3.05 2.87 0.41
C ALA A 94 -2.14 1.79 1.01
N VAL A 95 -2.60 1.17 2.10
CA VAL A 95 -1.84 0.18 2.86
C VAL A 95 -2.51 -1.18 2.73
N ASN A 96 -1.76 -2.21 2.34
CA ASN A 96 -2.27 -3.56 2.25
C ASN A 96 -1.62 -4.49 3.27
N ASN A 97 -2.36 -5.46 3.76
CA ASN A 97 -1.88 -6.45 4.72
C ASN A 97 -2.27 -7.89 4.32
N GLY A 98 -1.70 -8.86 5.04
CA GLY A 98 -2.04 -10.28 4.91
C GLY A 98 -3.16 -10.75 5.86
N PHE A 99 -3.67 -9.89 6.73
CA PHE A 99 -4.84 -10.20 7.55
C PHE A 99 -6.11 -10.07 6.72
N TYR A 100 -7.19 -10.70 7.16
CA TYR A 100 -8.47 -10.54 6.48
C TYR A 100 -9.01 -9.10 6.60
N GLU A 101 -8.81 -8.49 7.77
CA GLU A 101 -9.36 -7.19 8.12
C GLU A 101 -8.48 -6.03 7.63
N GLY A 102 -9.06 -5.13 6.82
CA GLY A 102 -8.40 -3.90 6.38
C GLY A 102 -8.10 -2.93 7.53
N LYS A 103 -8.87 -3.01 8.63
CA LYS A 103 -8.70 -2.18 9.82
C LYS A 103 -7.33 -2.36 10.50
N GLN A 104 -6.65 -3.49 10.31
CA GLN A 104 -5.30 -3.73 10.82
C GLN A 104 -4.27 -2.71 10.29
N ASN A 105 -4.56 -2.04 9.20
CA ASN A 105 -3.68 -1.00 8.63
C ASN A 105 -3.75 0.35 9.35
N HIS A 106 -4.61 0.51 10.38
CA HIS A 106 -4.92 1.81 10.96
C HIS A 106 -3.70 2.51 11.56
N LEU A 107 -2.78 1.76 12.23
CA LEU A 107 -1.57 2.33 12.82
C LEU A 107 -0.61 2.86 11.75
N ALA A 108 -0.41 2.12 10.67
CA ALA A 108 0.45 2.56 9.58
C ALA A 108 -0.13 3.80 8.85
N ILE A 109 -1.45 3.88 8.70
CA ILE A 109 -2.12 5.07 8.17
C ILE A 109 -1.97 6.26 9.12
N LEU A 110 -2.08 6.03 10.43
CA LEU A 110 -1.86 7.08 11.44
C LEU A 110 -0.42 7.59 11.42
N GLN A 111 0.57 6.68 11.29
CA GLN A 111 1.98 7.06 11.13
C GLN A 111 2.19 7.97 9.90
N MET A 112 1.57 7.64 8.75
CA MET A 112 1.62 8.48 7.56
C MET A 112 0.96 9.85 7.78
N LYS A 113 -0.16 9.90 8.48
CA LYS A 113 -0.85 11.15 8.81
C LYS A 113 0.03 12.04 9.70
N ASN A 114 0.63 11.47 10.75
CA ASN A 114 1.53 12.21 11.66
C ASN A 114 2.78 12.73 10.92
N TRP A 115 3.34 11.90 10.02
CA TRP A 115 4.45 12.35 9.18
C TRP A 115 4.03 13.49 8.24
N CYS A 116 2.83 13.41 7.67
CA CYS A 116 2.26 14.46 6.82
C CYS A 116 2.20 15.81 7.56
N GLU A 117 1.75 15.82 8.80
CA GLU A 117 1.73 17.02 9.66
C GLU A 117 3.16 17.55 9.90
N LYS A 118 4.12 16.66 10.18
CA LYS A 118 5.52 17.01 10.43
C LYS A 118 6.19 17.71 9.26
N VAL A 119 5.86 17.31 8.01
CA VAL A 119 6.38 17.95 6.79
C VAL A 119 5.50 19.10 6.28
N GLN A 120 4.52 19.55 7.07
CA GLN A 120 3.60 20.64 6.76
C GLN A 120 2.78 20.41 5.48
N ALA A 121 2.54 19.14 5.14
CA ALA A 121 1.65 18.76 4.06
C ALA A 121 0.20 18.60 4.57
N LYS A 122 -0.75 18.50 3.66
CA LYS A 122 -2.17 18.30 3.98
C LYS A 122 -2.55 16.82 3.83
N TRP A 123 -3.05 16.22 4.89
CA TRP A 123 -3.60 14.87 4.81
C TRP A 123 -4.86 14.85 3.94
N GLY A 124 -4.88 13.95 2.98
CA GLY A 124 -6.04 13.67 2.16
C GLY A 124 -6.87 12.53 2.75
N GLN A 125 -6.42 11.29 2.52
CA GLN A 125 -7.12 10.09 2.96
C GLN A 125 -6.19 8.87 2.97
N GLY A 126 -6.49 7.89 3.81
CA GLY A 126 -5.86 6.57 3.81
C GLY A 126 -6.85 5.48 3.41
N VAL A 127 -6.37 4.47 2.69
CA VAL A 127 -7.13 3.24 2.39
C VAL A 127 -6.39 2.04 2.98
N GLY A 128 -7.03 1.32 3.91
CA GLY A 128 -6.55 0.07 4.49
C GLY A 128 -7.20 -1.13 3.77
N VAL A 129 -6.38 -1.95 3.13
CA VAL A 129 -6.81 -3.10 2.32
C VAL A 129 -6.47 -4.39 3.04
N GLY A 130 -7.49 -5.15 3.46
CA GLY A 130 -7.35 -6.48 4.02
C GLY A 130 -7.21 -7.55 2.95
N ALA A 131 -6.74 -8.72 3.35
CA ALA A 131 -6.54 -9.89 2.49
C ALA A 131 -5.74 -9.60 1.21
N GLY A 132 -4.75 -8.71 1.30
CA GLY A 132 -3.89 -8.31 0.18
C GLY A 132 -3.15 -9.49 -0.48
N GLU A 133 -2.92 -10.58 0.26
CA GLU A 133 -2.29 -11.81 -0.26
C GLU A 133 -3.13 -12.51 -1.34
N LEU A 134 -4.44 -12.19 -1.47
CA LEU A 134 -5.29 -12.72 -2.53
C LEU A 134 -5.03 -12.04 -3.89
N LEU A 135 -4.57 -10.80 -3.92
CA LEU A 135 -4.46 -10.01 -5.15
C LEU A 135 -3.69 -10.70 -6.29
N PRO A 136 -2.55 -11.38 -6.04
CA PRO A 136 -1.83 -12.09 -7.10
C PRO A 136 -2.63 -13.22 -7.74
N TYR A 137 -3.56 -13.84 -7.01
CA TYR A 137 -4.40 -14.93 -7.49
C TYR A 137 -5.65 -14.44 -8.23
N LEU A 138 -6.03 -13.19 -8.03
CA LEU A 138 -7.23 -12.56 -8.58
C LEU A 138 -6.95 -11.70 -9.82
N LYS A 139 -5.80 -11.84 -10.47
CA LYS A 139 -5.39 -11.03 -11.64
C LYS A 139 -6.39 -11.06 -12.81
N LYS A 140 -7.18 -12.14 -12.95
CA LYS A 140 -8.22 -12.26 -13.97
C LYS A 140 -9.54 -11.62 -13.55
N CYS A 141 -9.72 -11.29 -12.28
CA CYS A 141 -10.91 -10.63 -11.77
C CYS A 141 -10.81 -9.12 -12.03
N LYS A 142 -11.89 -8.55 -12.54
CA LYS A 142 -11.98 -7.09 -12.69
C LYS A 142 -12.20 -6.45 -11.31
N PHE A 143 -11.50 -5.35 -11.05
CA PHE A 143 -11.78 -4.51 -9.89
C PHE A 143 -13.24 -4.04 -9.94
N GLY A 144 -13.87 -3.89 -8.78
CA GLY A 144 -15.29 -3.57 -8.66
C GLY A 144 -16.24 -4.74 -8.89
N LYS A 145 -15.74 -5.97 -9.17
CA LYS A 145 -16.57 -7.17 -9.40
C LYS A 145 -16.09 -8.36 -8.56
N GLY A 146 -17.04 -9.26 -8.23
CA GLY A 146 -16.77 -10.49 -7.49
C GLY A 146 -15.93 -10.28 -6.24
N PRO A 147 -14.82 -11.04 -6.03
CA PRO A 147 -13.95 -10.88 -4.85
C PRO A 147 -13.38 -9.49 -4.68
N LEU A 148 -13.14 -8.76 -5.78
CA LEU A 148 -12.56 -7.41 -5.77
C LEU A 148 -13.61 -6.28 -5.79
N LYS A 149 -14.91 -6.59 -5.51
CA LYS A 149 -15.99 -5.59 -5.50
C LYS A 149 -15.70 -4.45 -4.52
N ASN A 150 -15.42 -4.79 -3.27
CA ASN A 150 -15.18 -3.80 -2.21
C ASN A 150 -13.92 -2.98 -2.47
N LEU A 151 -12.85 -3.63 -2.95
CA LEU A 151 -11.60 -2.97 -3.27
C LEU A 151 -11.75 -1.99 -4.44
N GLY A 152 -12.45 -2.40 -5.51
CA GLY A 152 -12.69 -1.53 -6.66
C GLY A 152 -13.46 -0.28 -6.25
N GLY A 153 -14.60 -0.42 -5.58
CA GLY A 153 -15.40 0.73 -5.13
C GLY A 153 -14.64 1.65 -4.16
N ALA A 154 -13.81 1.08 -3.27
CA ALA A 154 -12.98 1.89 -2.38
C ALA A 154 -11.92 2.70 -3.14
N LEU A 155 -11.25 2.10 -4.14
CA LEU A 155 -10.22 2.78 -4.94
C LEU A 155 -10.82 3.80 -5.93
N GLU A 156 -12.04 3.56 -6.44
CA GLU A 156 -12.79 4.54 -7.22
C GLU A 156 -13.10 5.77 -6.37
N LYS A 157 -13.73 5.60 -5.19
CA LYS A 157 -13.99 6.71 -4.25
C LYS A 157 -12.68 7.43 -3.85
N PHE A 158 -11.62 6.67 -3.62
CA PHE A 158 -10.31 7.23 -3.29
C PHE A 158 -9.73 8.06 -4.43
N SER A 159 -9.85 7.60 -5.69
CA SER A 159 -9.42 8.36 -6.86
C SER A 159 -10.22 9.65 -7.04
N ASP A 160 -11.53 9.64 -6.80
CA ASP A 160 -12.37 10.84 -6.85
C ASP A 160 -11.94 11.88 -5.81
N ASN A 161 -11.61 11.44 -4.59
CA ASN A 161 -11.09 12.32 -3.55
C ASN A 161 -9.70 12.88 -3.91
N ILE A 162 -8.85 12.11 -4.59
CA ILE A 162 -7.56 12.58 -5.10
C ILE A 162 -7.77 13.64 -6.18
N LEU A 163 -8.64 13.38 -7.16
CA LEU A 163 -8.90 14.29 -8.28
C LEU A 163 -9.50 15.62 -7.82
N THR A 164 -10.28 15.60 -6.75
CA THR A 164 -10.89 16.80 -6.15
C THR A 164 -10.07 17.40 -5.00
N LEU A 165 -8.88 16.86 -4.71
CA LEU A 165 -8.02 17.26 -3.59
C LEU A 165 -8.75 17.24 -2.24
N LYS A 166 -9.76 16.38 -2.09
CA LYS A 166 -10.60 16.28 -0.90
C LYS A 166 -9.87 15.55 0.22
N SER A 167 -10.02 16.06 1.46
CA SER A 167 -9.72 15.28 2.67
C SER A 167 -11.00 14.57 3.11
N ASP A 168 -10.89 13.28 3.42
CA ASP A 168 -12.03 12.47 3.86
C ASP A 168 -11.59 11.46 4.94
N GLU A 169 -12.54 10.80 5.57
CA GLU A 169 -12.28 9.72 6.51
C GLU A 169 -11.54 8.56 5.83
N ASN A 170 -10.68 7.89 6.59
CA ASN A 170 -9.95 6.74 6.08
C ASN A 170 -10.91 5.57 5.78
N ILE A 171 -10.68 4.89 4.68
CA ILE A 171 -11.46 3.73 4.24
C ILE A 171 -10.74 2.46 4.67
N TYR A 172 -11.45 1.53 5.29
CA TYR A 172 -10.93 0.20 5.62
C TYR A 172 -11.81 -0.84 4.99
N ILE A 173 -11.24 -1.67 4.11
CA ILE A 173 -12.01 -2.67 3.38
C ILE A 173 -11.49 -4.08 3.64
N ASN A 174 -12.43 -5.00 3.76
CA ASN A 174 -12.18 -6.42 3.62
C ASN A 174 -12.57 -6.82 2.20
N GLN A 175 -11.89 -7.80 1.63
CA GLN A 175 -12.27 -8.32 0.31
C GLN A 175 -13.68 -8.92 0.36
N ASN A 176 -14.38 -8.87 -0.78
CA ASN A 176 -15.68 -9.50 -0.92
C ASN A 176 -15.52 -11.03 -1.10
N TRP A 177 -15.01 -11.67 -0.05
CA TRP A 177 -14.66 -13.07 0.04
C TRP A 177 -15.02 -13.60 1.43
N LEU A 178 -15.52 -14.82 1.53
CA LEU A 178 -15.88 -15.39 2.82
C LEU A 178 -14.63 -15.57 3.70
N ARG A 179 -14.66 -15.04 4.92
CA ARG A 179 -13.53 -15.07 5.86
C ARG A 179 -12.99 -16.48 6.09
N ILE A 180 -13.88 -17.46 6.23
CA ILE A 180 -13.49 -18.86 6.43
C ILE A 180 -12.71 -19.42 5.22
N LEU A 181 -13.13 -19.08 3.99
CA LEU A 181 -12.43 -19.51 2.78
C LEU A 181 -11.04 -18.88 2.70
N TYR A 182 -10.88 -17.64 3.16
CA TYR A 182 -9.58 -17.00 3.25
C TYR A 182 -8.61 -17.77 4.15
N PHE A 183 -9.04 -18.16 5.34
CA PHE A 183 -8.22 -18.94 6.28
C PHE A 183 -7.90 -20.33 5.74
N VAL A 184 -8.87 -21.03 5.15
CA VAL A 184 -8.65 -22.35 4.54
C VAL A 184 -7.62 -22.25 3.42
N GLN A 185 -7.76 -21.28 2.53
CA GLN A 185 -6.83 -21.05 1.43
C GLN A 185 -5.42 -20.67 1.92
N GLY A 186 -5.33 -19.86 2.96
CA GLY A 186 -4.06 -19.53 3.63
C GLY A 186 -3.38 -20.78 4.18
N SER A 187 -4.11 -21.63 4.89
CA SER A 187 -3.61 -22.89 5.45
C SER A 187 -3.11 -23.85 4.36
N ILE A 188 -3.86 -24.01 3.28
CA ILE A 188 -3.45 -24.82 2.12
C ILE A 188 -2.16 -24.25 1.51
N SER A 189 -2.08 -22.92 1.34
CA SER A 189 -0.88 -22.26 0.82
C SER A 189 0.36 -22.54 1.65
N TRP A 190 0.26 -22.52 2.99
CA TRP A 190 1.36 -22.85 3.89
C TRP A 190 1.80 -24.31 3.75
N VAL A 191 0.85 -25.25 3.68
CA VAL A 191 1.15 -26.68 3.45
C VAL A 191 1.88 -26.88 2.12
N LEU A 192 1.42 -26.25 1.05
CA LEU A 192 2.05 -26.34 -0.27
C LEU A 192 3.47 -25.75 -0.26
N LYS A 193 3.68 -24.61 0.41
CA LYS A 193 5.00 -24.00 0.57
C LYS A 193 5.94 -24.90 1.39
N ALA A 194 5.46 -25.51 2.46
CA ALA A 194 6.25 -26.45 3.25
C ALA A 194 6.71 -27.65 2.40
N ARG A 195 5.79 -28.27 1.67
CA ARG A 195 6.11 -29.38 0.76
C ARG A 195 7.12 -28.99 -0.32
N LYS A 196 6.96 -27.79 -0.92
CA LYS A 196 7.92 -27.28 -1.92
C LYS A 196 9.34 -27.11 -1.36
N ASN A 197 9.46 -26.88 -0.05
CA ASN A 197 10.73 -26.76 0.65
C ASN A 197 11.15 -28.08 1.34
N ASN A 198 10.62 -29.24 0.90
CA ASN A 198 10.90 -30.56 1.44
C ASN A 198 10.59 -30.71 2.95
N LEU A 199 9.65 -29.91 3.45
CA LEU A 199 9.16 -29.98 4.83
C LEU A 199 7.85 -30.76 4.89
N ARG A 200 7.63 -31.47 5.99
CA ARG A 200 6.36 -32.15 6.30
C ARG A 200 5.40 -31.20 6.98
N VAL A 201 4.10 -31.46 6.93
CA VAL A 201 3.08 -30.63 7.59
C VAL A 201 3.35 -30.47 9.09
N LYS A 202 3.85 -31.52 9.76
CA LYS A 202 4.23 -31.47 11.17
C LYS A 202 5.36 -30.47 11.48
N ASP A 203 6.20 -30.18 10.51
CA ASP A 203 7.31 -29.25 10.70
C ASP A 203 6.82 -27.79 10.77
N LEU A 204 5.59 -27.48 10.31
CA LEU A 204 4.94 -26.18 10.49
C LEU A 204 4.59 -25.87 11.95
N PHE A 205 4.47 -26.90 12.78
CA PHE A 205 4.13 -26.78 14.20
C PHE A 205 5.34 -26.94 15.14
N ARG A 206 6.54 -27.05 14.57
CA ARG A 206 7.76 -27.11 15.37
C ARG A 206 7.94 -25.82 16.16
N LYS A 207 8.07 -25.97 17.48
CA LYS A 207 8.53 -24.87 18.34
C LYS A 207 10.02 -24.65 18.05
N SER A 208 10.44 -23.38 17.93
CA SER A 208 11.87 -23.02 17.93
C SER A 208 12.47 -23.56 19.25
N ASN A 209 13.49 -24.38 19.15
CA ASN A 209 14.29 -24.68 20.34
C ASN A 209 14.85 -23.33 20.81
N LYS A 210 14.60 -22.99 22.06
CA LYS A 210 15.20 -21.82 22.69
C LYS A 210 16.72 -21.93 22.49
N LEU A 211 17.28 -20.95 21.78
CA LEU A 211 18.72 -20.67 21.80
C LEU A 211 19.12 -20.28 23.23
#